data_70db171049823579a297ba4d6ce85653
#
_entry.id   70db171049823579a297ba4d6ce85653
#
_cell.length_a   1.000
_cell.length_b   1.000
_cell.length_c   1.000
_cell.angle_alpha   90.00
_cell.angle_beta   90.00
_cell.angle_gamma   90.00
#
_symmetry.space_group_name_H-M   'P 1'
#
loop_
_entity.id
_entity.type
_entity.pdbx_description
1 polymer ?
#
loop_
_entity_poly.entity_id
_entity_poly.type
_entity_poly.pdbx_seq_one_letter_code
_entity_poly.pdbx_strand_id
1 'polypeptide(L)'
;MWGITSLSPSPSGEGLKKETAPKGEGLEKETSHEGEGFIPDLVITKDAIFAYCYAVLHDPLYREKYALNLKREFPRIPFYPDFAQWVKWGEALLKLHIDYEKVKPAKLTRVDTPAPRRAEGTHPKPKLKSLPDASTGSGGTIVIDEDTQLTGVPVQAWEYRLGNRSAIDWVLDQHKEKTPRDPTIREKFNTYRFADYKESCIALLGRVVSVSVETVAITGAMKSLDRNGWD
;
A
#
# COMPACT_ATOMS: atom_id res chain seq x y z
N MET A 1 -18.68 8.01 -10.54
CA MET A 1 -19.27 7.43 -11.76
C MET A 1 -18.14 7.23 -12.77
N TRP A 2 -17.51 6.06 -12.75
CA TRP A 2 -16.57 5.60 -13.77
C TRP A 2 -16.99 4.18 -14.11
N GLY A 3 -17.53 4.00 -15.31
CA GLY A 3 -17.99 2.73 -15.82
C GLY A 3 -16.81 1.89 -16.28
N ILE A 4 -16.77 0.64 -15.83
CA ILE A 4 -15.87 -0.39 -16.34
C ILE A 4 -16.66 -1.12 -17.43
N THR A 5 -16.31 -0.86 -18.68
CA THR A 5 -16.77 -1.67 -19.82
C THR A 5 -15.83 -2.84 -19.99
N SER A 6 -16.40 -4.04 -19.97
CA SER A 6 -15.76 -5.31 -20.28
C SER A 6 -15.33 -5.33 -21.76
N LEU A 7 -14.08 -5.72 -22.01
CA LEU A 7 -13.59 -6.07 -23.35
C LEU A 7 -13.37 -7.58 -23.40
N SER A 8 -14.18 -8.23 -24.23
CA SER A 8 -14.03 -9.63 -24.62
C SER A 8 -12.89 -9.78 -25.65
N PRO A 9 -12.24 -10.94 -25.75
CA PRO A 9 -11.17 -11.18 -26.71
C PRO A 9 -11.71 -11.63 -28.06
N SER A 10 -11.06 -11.24 -29.13
CA SER A 10 -11.25 -11.76 -30.50
C SER A 10 -9.92 -12.18 -31.12
N PRO A 11 -9.97 -13.03 -32.19
CA PRO A 11 -9.01 -14.14 -32.32
C PRO A 11 -7.90 -13.93 -33.36
N SER A 12 -6.91 -14.79 -33.23
CA SER A 12 -5.94 -15.37 -34.22
C SER A 12 -5.91 -14.83 -35.65
N GLY A 13 -4.70 -14.65 -36.16
CA GLY A 13 -4.39 -14.64 -37.58
C GLY A 13 -2.93 -14.32 -37.91
N GLU A 14 -2.19 -15.39 -38.30
CA GLU A 14 -1.16 -15.40 -39.35
C GLU A 14 0.09 -14.50 -39.23
N GLY A 15 1.25 -15.02 -38.99
CA GLY A 15 2.18 -15.57 -39.98
C GLY A 15 2.96 -14.50 -40.73
N LEU A 16 4.17 -14.10 -40.27
CA LEU A 16 5.14 -13.45 -41.15
C LEU A 16 6.58 -13.91 -40.86
N LYS A 17 7.21 -14.18 -41.96
CA LYS A 17 8.47 -14.85 -42.27
C LYS A 17 9.69 -14.27 -41.57
N LYS A 18 10.63 -15.19 -41.30
CA LYS A 18 12.05 -14.96 -41.03
C LYS A 18 12.72 -14.18 -42.16
N GLU A 19 13.46 -13.16 -41.80
CA GLU A 19 14.53 -12.64 -42.65
C GLU A 19 15.83 -12.60 -41.86
N THR A 20 16.84 -13.14 -42.51
CA THR A 20 18.19 -13.44 -42.00
C THR A 20 19.10 -12.21 -42.04
N ALA A 21 19.97 -12.13 -41.06
CA ALA A 21 21.02 -11.14 -40.87
C ALA A 21 22.10 -11.12 -41.94
N PRO A 22 22.93 -10.10 -42.02
CA PRO A 22 24.32 -10.29 -42.38
C PRO A 22 25.27 -9.99 -41.21
N LYS A 23 26.31 -10.82 -41.15
CA LYS A 23 27.51 -10.67 -40.34
C LYS A 23 28.32 -9.45 -40.79
N GLY A 24 28.83 -8.71 -39.82
CA GLY A 24 29.92 -7.74 -40.03
C GLY A 24 30.93 -7.86 -38.91
N GLU A 25 32.12 -8.22 -39.25
CA GLU A 25 33.30 -8.40 -38.40
C GLU A 25 33.93 -7.10 -37.96
N GLY A 26 34.45 -7.10 -36.71
CA GLY A 26 35.78 -6.55 -36.40
C GLY A 26 35.87 -5.06 -36.04
N LEU A 27 36.14 -4.73 -34.80
CA LEU A 27 37.44 -4.16 -34.38
C LEU A 27 37.51 -4.00 -32.85
N GLU A 28 38.44 -4.73 -32.28
CA GLU A 28 38.91 -4.56 -30.89
C GLU A 28 39.58 -3.19 -30.73
N LYS A 29 39.29 -2.50 -29.64
CA LYS A 29 40.23 -1.62 -28.97
C LYS A 29 40.01 -1.70 -27.47
N GLU A 30 40.90 -2.43 -26.83
CA GLU A 30 41.16 -2.35 -25.41
C GLU A 30 41.57 -0.93 -25.03
N THR A 31 40.89 -0.35 -24.06
CA THR A 31 41.42 0.68 -23.18
C THR A 31 41.11 0.28 -21.75
N SER A 32 42.13 -0.23 -21.08
CA SER A 32 42.21 -0.45 -19.66
C SER A 32 42.02 0.88 -18.91
N HIS A 33 40.94 0.96 -18.11
CA HIS A 33 40.88 1.83 -16.96
C HIS A 33 40.63 0.94 -15.74
N GLU A 34 41.71 0.75 -14.97
CA GLU A 34 41.66 0.20 -13.62
C GLU A 34 40.95 1.18 -12.68
N GLY A 35 39.99 0.69 -11.89
CA GLY A 35 39.60 1.32 -10.62
C GLY A 35 38.19 1.87 -10.50
N GLU A 36 37.16 1.15 -10.98
CA GLU A 36 35.79 1.37 -10.47
C GLU A 36 35.15 0.01 -10.25
N GLY A 37 34.63 -0.21 -9.05
CA GLY A 37 34.01 -1.47 -8.66
C GLY A 37 32.92 -1.87 -9.65
N PHE A 38 33.16 -2.96 -10.36
CA PHE A 38 32.24 -3.59 -11.31
C PHE A 38 30.97 -3.98 -10.59
N ILE A 39 29.94 -3.16 -10.70
CA ILE A 39 28.56 -3.55 -10.40
C ILE A 39 28.11 -4.36 -11.61
N PRO A 40 27.84 -5.68 -11.46
CA PRO A 40 27.36 -6.49 -12.58
C PRO A 40 26.12 -5.82 -13.15
N ASP A 41 26.06 -5.68 -14.46
CA ASP A 41 25.11 -4.97 -15.30
C ASP A 41 23.71 -4.83 -14.67
N LEU A 42 23.47 -3.73 -13.97
CA LEU A 42 22.13 -3.32 -13.59
C LEU A 42 21.47 -2.81 -14.87
N VAL A 43 20.78 -3.69 -15.60
CA VAL A 43 20.00 -3.29 -16.75
C VAL A 43 18.88 -2.38 -16.26
N ILE A 44 19.00 -1.09 -16.53
CA ILE A 44 17.96 -0.12 -16.14
C ILE A 44 16.75 -0.34 -17.06
N THR A 45 15.76 -1.03 -16.52
CA THR A 45 14.47 -1.29 -17.18
C THR A 45 13.45 -0.21 -16.83
N LYS A 46 12.35 -0.14 -17.59
CA LYS A 46 11.21 0.74 -17.26
C LYS A 46 10.61 0.42 -15.89
N ASP A 47 10.55 -0.87 -15.55
CA ASP A 47 10.01 -1.33 -14.27
C ASP A 47 10.92 -0.92 -13.11
N ALA A 48 12.25 -1.01 -13.29
CA ALA A 48 13.22 -0.53 -12.31
C ALA A 48 13.08 0.99 -12.08
N ILE A 49 12.91 1.78 -13.15
CA ILE A 49 12.67 3.22 -13.03
C ILE A 49 11.37 3.50 -12.28
N PHE A 50 10.30 2.75 -12.59
CA PHE A 50 9.01 2.89 -11.91
C PHE A 50 9.13 2.56 -10.42
N ALA A 51 9.78 1.45 -10.09
CA ALA A 51 10.03 1.04 -8.72
C ALA A 51 10.87 2.08 -7.96
N TYR A 52 11.92 2.62 -8.59
CA TYR A 52 12.72 3.70 -8.04
C TYR A 52 11.87 4.93 -7.69
N CYS A 53 11.07 5.42 -8.64
CA CYS A 53 10.17 6.55 -8.42
C CYS A 53 9.19 6.27 -7.27
N TYR A 54 8.67 5.06 -7.22
CA TYR A 54 7.75 4.64 -6.17
C TYR A 54 8.40 4.67 -4.79
N ALA A 55 9.63 4.20 -4.68
CA ALA A 55 10.40 4.25 -3.43
C ALA A 55 10.65 5.70 -2.99
N VAL A 56 11.14 6.56 -3.90
CA VAL A 56 11.42 7.97 -3.59
C VAL A 56 10.17 8.70 -3.10
N LEU A 57 9.01 8.44 -3.70
CA LEU A 57 7.74 9.03 -3.28
C LEU A 57 7.26 8.53 -1.91
N HIS A 58 7.81 7.42 -1.43
CA HIS A 58 7.56 6.89 -0.08
C HIS A 58 8.65 7.28 0.92
N ASP A 59 9.76 7.86 0.48
CA ASP A 59 10.83 8.32 1.35
C ASP A 59 10.33 9.41 2.32
N PRO A 60 10.40 9.18 3.65
CA PRO A 60 9.93 10.16 4.62
C PRO A 60 10.66 11.51 4.54
N LEU A 61 11.98 11.49 4.28
CA LEU A 61 12.78 12.71 4.21
C LEU A 61 12.46 13.52 2.94
N TYR A 62 12.26 12.86 1.79
CA TYR A 62 11.79 13.50 0.57
C TYR A 62 10.41 14.15 0.78
N ARG A 63 9.48 13.41 1.38
CA ARG A 63 8.12 13.90 1.63
C ARG A 63 8.08 15.07 2.61
N GLU A 64 8.95 15.09 3.59
CA GLU A 64 9.09 16.18 4.55
C GLU A 64 9.68 17.42 3.87
N LYS A 65 10.84 17.29 3.19
CA LYS A 65 11.54 18.38 2.50
C LYS A 65 10.64 19.06 1.47
N TYR A 66 9.89 18.29 0.69
CA TYR A 66 9.07 18.79 -0.42
C TYR A 66 7.56 18.81 -0.15
N ALA A 67 7.14 18.81 1.11
CA ALA A 67 5.73 18.71 1.51
C ALA A 67 4.83 19.77 0.87
N LEU A 68 5.31 21.00 0.68
CA LEU A 68 4.55 22.08 0.04
C LEU A 68 4.49 21.93 -1.48
N ASN A 69 5.58 21.50 -2.11
CA ASN A 69 5.66 21.30 -3.56
C ASN A 69 4.76 20.15 -3.98
N LEU A 70 4.78 19.03 -3.25
CA LEU A 70 3.96 17.85 -3.51
C LEU A 70 2.44 18.10 -3.41
N LYS A 71 2.03 19.21 -2.80
CA LYS A 71 0.62 19.63 -2.77
C LYS A 71 0.19 20.47 -3.98
N ARG A 72 1.14 21.03 -4.73
CA ARG A 72 0.89 22.05 -5.76
C ARG A 72 1.36 21.65 -7.15
N GLU A 73 2.39 20.82 -7.21
CA GLU A 73 3.11 20.49 -8.44
C GLU A 73 3.32 18.99 -8.58
N PHE A 74 3.64 18.54 -9.79
CA PHE A 74 4.12 17.18 -10.00
C PHE A 74 5.46 16.97 -9.28
N PRO A 75 5.69 15.80 -8.67
CA PRO A 75 6.92 15.50 -7.97
C PRO A 75 8.10 15.51 -8.94
N ARG A 76 9.19 16.15 -8.53
CA ARG A 76 10.49 16.08 -9.20
C ARG A 76 11.30 15.01 -8.50
N ILE A 77 11.59 13.92 -9.20
CA ILE A 77 12.27 12.77 -8.63
C ILE A 77 13.78 13.00 -8.67
N PRO A 78 14.48 13.05 -7.53
CA PRO A 78 15.92 13.15 -7.49
C PRO A 78 16.58 11.83 -7.90
N PHE A 79 17.84 11.87 -8.34
CA PHE A 79 18.66 10.68 -8.61
C PHE A 79 19.55 10.43 -7.38
N TYR A 80 19.05 9.66 -6.44
CA TYR A 80 19.83 9.30 -5.25
C TYR A 80 20.93 8.28 -5.56
N PRO A 81 22.03 8.30 -4.81
CA PRO A 81 23.00 7.21 -4.84
C PRO A 81 22.36 5.86 -4.59
N ASP A 82 23.04 4.79 -5.01
CA ASP A 82 22.56 3.41 -4.84
C ASP A 82 21.18 3.13 -5.43
N PHE A 83 21.05 3.42 -6.74
CA PHE A 83 19.82 3.17 -7.49
C PHE A 83 19.27 1.75 -7.26
N ALA A 84 20.13 0.73 -7.18
CA ALA A 84 19.73 -0.66 -7.00
C ALA A 84 19.00 -0.87 -5.66
N GLN A 85 19.45 -0.24 -4.59
CA GLN A 85 18.80 -0.36 -3.29
C GLN A 85 17.44 0.34 -3.28
N TRP A 86 17.33 1.51 -3.92
CA TRP A 86 16.05 2.20 -4.07
C TRP A 86 15.05 1.38 -4.89
N VAL A 87 15.50 0.73 -5.97
CA VAL A 87 14.66 -0.18 -6.77
C VAL A 87 14.16 -1.33 -5.92
N LYS A 88 15.02 -1.99 -5.12
CA LYS A 88 14.61 -3.08 -4.22
C LYS A 88 13.51 -2.66 -3.24
N TRP A 89 13.64 -1.47 -2.65
CA TRP A 89 12.60 -0.95 -1.76
C TRP A 89 11.30 -0.64 -2.51
N GLY A 90 11.41 -0.09 -3.71
CA GLY A 90 10.26 0.19 -4.55
C GLY A 90 9.51 -1.07 -4.95
N GLU A 91 10.22 -2.11 -5.38
CA GLU A 91 9.63 -3.42 -5.71
C GLU A 91 8.95 -4.05 -4.49
N ALA A 92 9.61 -3.99 -3.31
CA ALA A 92 9.03 -4.51 -2.07
C ALA A 92 7.75 -3.77 -1.71
N LEU A 93 7.73 -2.43 -1.79
CA LEU A 93 6.55 -1.61 -1.53
C LEU A 93 5.44 -1.87 -2.56
N LEU A 94 5.78 -1.95 -3.85
CA LEU A 94 4.81 -2.25 -4.91
C LEU A 94 4.15 -3.59 -4.68
N LYS A 95 4.94 -4.64 -4.45
CA LYS A 95 4.42 -5.97 -4.16
C LYS A 95 3.50 -5.97 -2.94
N LEU A 96 3.91 -5.30 -1.87
CA LEU A 96 3.14 -5.21 -0.64
C LEU A 96 1.80 -4.48 -0.84
N HIS A 97 1.80 -3.39 -1.60
CA HIS A 97 0.61 -2.55 -1.79
C HIS A 97 -0.33 -3.08 -2.86
N ILE A 98 0.18 -3.75 -3.90
CA ILE A 98 -0.67 -4.35 -4.95
C ILE A 98 -1.30 -5.66 -4.46
N ASP A 99 -0.50 -6.49 -3.78
CA ASP A 99 -0.92 -7.81 -3.30
C ASP A 99 -1.44 -7.79 -1.84
N TYR A 100 -1.88 -6.65 -1.33
CA TYR A 100 -2.29 -6.49 0.07
C TYR A 100 -3.34 -7.51 0.53
N GLU A 101 -4.20 -7.97 -0.37
CA GLU A 101 -5.20 -8.99 -0.06
C GLU A 101 -4.61 -10.39 0.14
N LYS A 102 -3.41 -10.63 -0.34
CA LYS A 102 -2.68 -11.91 -0.21
C LYS A 102 -1.71 -11.90 0.98
N VAL A 103 -1.48 -10.74 1.59
CA VAL A 103 -0.59 -10.61 2.73
C VAL A 103 -1.13 -11.40 3.92
N LYS A 104 -0.24 -12.07 4.64
CA LYS A 104 -0.61 -12.78 5.86
C LYS A 104 -1.10 -11.77 6.91
N PRO A 105 -2.31 -11.95 7.45
CA PRO A 105 -2.85 -11.01 8.43
C PRO A 105 -2.02 -10.99 9.72
N ALA A 106 -1.92 -9.83 10.33
CA ALA A 106 -1.32 -9.67 11.65
C ALA A 106 -2.09 -10.49 12.70
N LYS A 107 -1.37 -10.98 13.69
CA LYS A 107 -1.96 -11.70 14.82
C LYS A 107 -2.55 -10.69 15.80
N LEU A 108 -3.81 -10.30 15.55
CA LEU A 108 -4.57 -9.46 16.47
C LEU A 108 -5.39 -10.37 17.41
N THR A 109 -5.56 -9.92 18.65
CA THR A 109 -6.43 -10.62 19.60
C THR A 109 -7.83 -10.08 19.46
N ARG A 110 -8.76 -10.94 19.04
CA ARG A 110 -10.19 -10.63 19.03
C ARG A 110 -10.77 -10.83 20.42
N VAL A 111 -11.47 -9.82 20.90
CA VAL A 111 -12.20 -9.85 22.17
C VAL A 111 -13.66 -9.61 21.87
N ASP A 112 -14.50 -10.61 22.13
CA ASP A 112 -15.95 -10.55 21.99
C ASP A 112 -16.59 -10.48 23.38
N THR A 113 -17.39 -9.45 23.63
CA THR A 113 -18.12 -9.23 24.88
C THR A 113 -19.61 -9.00 24.55
N PRO A 114 -20.36 -10.09 24.27
CA PRO A 114 -21.75 -9.97 23.87
C PRO A 114 -22.60 -9.32 24.97
N ALA A 115 -23.49 -8.42 24.58
CA ALA A 115 -24.44 -7.83 25.52
C ALA A 115 -25.42 -8.91 26.05
N PRO A 116 -25.60 -9.04 27.38
CA PRO A 116 -26.38 -10.13 27.99
C PRO A 116 -27.88 -10.11 27.64
N ARG A 117 -28.40 -9.04 27.09
CA ARG A 117 -29.82 -8.88 26.72
C ARG A 117 -29.97 -8.17 25.37
N ARG A 118 -29.56 -8.83 24.29
CA ARG A 118 -29.85 -8.31 22.95
C ARG A 118 -31.16 -8.94 22.44
N ALA A 119 -32.06 -8.14 21.90
CA ALA A 119 -33.28 -8.64 21.29
C ALA A 119 -32.95 -9.60 20.12
N GLU A 120 -33.71 -10.67 19.99
CA GLU A 120 -33.53 -11.65 18.92
C GLU A 120 -33.63 -10.98 17.55
N GLY A 121 -32.70 -11.33 16.63
CA GLY A 121 -32.63 -10.74 15.29
C GLY A 121 -31.98 -9.35 15.21
N THR A 122 -31.48 -8.79 16.32
CA THR A 122 -30.74 -7.51 16.29
C THR A 122 -29.23 -7.74 16.25
N HIS A 123 -28.52 -6.96 15.45
CA HIS A 123 -27.07 -6.96 15.37
C HIS A 123 -26.43 -5.89 16.27
N PRO A 124 -25.18 -6.11 16.73
CA PRO A 124 -24.41 -5.07 17.44
C PRO A 124 -24.26 -3.84 16.55
N LYS A 125 -24.41 -2.65 17.13
CA LYS A 125 -24.23 -1.41 16.37
C LYS A 125 -22.73 -1.23 16.03
N PRO A 126 -22.40 -0.94 14.75
CA PRO A 126 -21.02 -0.69 14.35
C PRO A 126 -20.48 0.56 15.04
N LYS A 127 -19.28 0.48 15.59
CA LYS A 127 -18.55 1.62 16.17
C LYS A 127 -17.42 2.09 15.28
N LEU A 128 -16.70 1.18 14.66
CA LEU A 128 -15.63 1.40 13.67
C LEU A 128 -14.69 2.54 14.07
N LYS A 129 -14.02 2.37 15.21
CA LYS A 129 -13.11 3.37 15.79
C LYS A 129 -11.72 2.77 15.97
N SER A 130 -10.70 3.58 15.69
CA SER A 130 -9.32 3.31 16.05
C SER A 130 -8.96 3.97 17.37
N LEU A 131 -8.25 3.26 18.23
CA LEU A 131 -7.74 3.75 19.50
C LEU A 131 -6.24 3.42 19.54
N PRO A 132 -5.39 4.28 18.93
CA PRO A 132 -3.94 4.12 19.03
C PRO A 132 -3.52 4.27 20.49
N ASP A 133 -2.72 3.33 20.98
CA ASP A 133 -2.12 3.44 22.32
C ASP A 133 -0.61 3.23 22.21
N ALA A 134 0.12 4.29 22.42
CA ALA A 134 1.58 4.28 22.48
C ALA A 134 2.11 4.13 23.92
N SER A 135 1.26 4.25 24.94
CA SER A 135 1.69 4.38 26.33
C SER A 135 1.92 3.05 27.04
N THR A 136 1.19 2.01 26.66
CA THR A 136 1.18 0.73 27.39
C THR A 136 2.10 -0.33 26.81
N GLY A 137 2.74 -0.08 25.65
CA GLY A 137 3.55 -1.11 24.95
C GLY A 137 2.75 -2.30 24.42
N SER A 138 1.48 -2.42 24.80
CA SER A 138 0.58 -3.50 24.33
C SER A 138 -0.04 -3.24 22.97
N GLY A 139 0.23 -2.07 22.38
CA GLY A 139 -0.33 -1.64 21.12
C GLY A 139 -1.75 -1.06 21.25
N GLY A 140 -2.29 -0.60 20.13
CA GLY A 140 -3.62 0.00 20.10
C GLY A 140 -4.74 -1.03 19.94
N THR A 141 -5.96 -0.49 19.95
CA THR A 141 -7.21 -1.26 19.83
C THR A 141 -8.04 -0.74 18.65
N ILE A 142 -8.67 -1.64 17.92
CA ILE A 142 -9.68 -1.31 16.91
C ILE A 142 -11.03 -1.78 17.44
N VAL A 143 -11.96 -0.86 17.66
CA VAL A 143 -13.33 -1.17 18.09
C VAL A 143 -14.18 -1.35 16.85
N ILE A 144 -14.68 -2.56 16.65
CA ILE A 144 -15.48 -2.95 15.48
C ILE A 144 -16.93 -2.55 15.69
N ASP A 145 -17.56 -3.08 16.72
CA ASP A 145 -18.94 -2.78 17.11
C ASP A 145 -19.08 -2.75 18.64
N GLU A 146 -20.30 -2.82 19.15
CA GLU A 146 -20.57 -2.81 20.59
C GLU A 146 -19.99 -4.01 21.32
N ASP A 147 -19.84 -5.14 20.65
CA ASP A 147 -19.45 -6.42 21.24
C ASP A 147 -18.03 -6.84 20.92
N THR A 148 -17.44 -6.33 19.82
CA THR A 148 -16.19 -6.85 19.26
C THR A 148 -15.10 -5.78 19.19
N GLN A 149 -13.92 -6.13 19.68
CA GLN A 149 -12.70 -5.31 19.54
C GLN A 149 -11.53 -6.20 19.10
N LEU A 150 -10.58 -5.59 18.42
CA LEU A 150 -9.29 -6.19 18.06
C LEU A 150 -8.20 -5.47 18.84
N THR A 151 -7.45 -6.19 19.66
CA THR A 151 -6.34 -5.64 20.48
C THR A 151 -5.00 -6.14 19.99
N GLY A 152 -3.91 -5.51 20.47
CA GLY A 152 -2.56 -5.88 20.07
C GLY A 152 -2.14 -5.31 18.71
N VAL A 153 -2.73 -4.19 18.28
CA VAL A 153 -2.34 -3.51 17.05
C VAL A 153 -1.00 -2.81 17.27
N PRO A 154 0.09 -3.17 16.55
CA PRO A 154 1.38 -2.55 16.72
C PRO A 154 1.33 -1.02 16.49
N VAL A 155 2.10 -0.25 17.28
CA VAL A 155 2.13 1.22 17.17
C VAL A 155 2.49 1.67 15.75
N GLN A 156 3.41 0.98 15.11
CA GLN A 156 3.85 1.26 13.73
C GLN A 156 2.70 1.21 12.71
N ALA A 157 1.65 0.42 12.98
CA ALA A 157 0.50 0.34 12.06
C ALA A 157 -0.26 1.68 11.94
N TRP A 158 -0.14 2.56 12.93
CA TRP A 158 -0.77 3.89 12.92
C TRP A 158 0.07 4.95 12.22
N GLU A 159 1.38 4.68 12.05
CA GLU A 159 2.32 5.60 11.40
C GLU A 159 2.17 5.60 9.88
N TYR A 160 1.69 4.51 9.27
CA TYR A 160 1.41 4.47 7.85
C TYR A 160 0.17 5.30 7.53
N ARG A 161 0.41 6.48 6.97
CA ARG A 161 -0.65 7.48 6.71
C ARG A 161 -0.86 7.70 5.23
N LEU A 162 -2.13 7.65 4.83
CA LEU A 162 -2.63 8.00 3.51
C LEU A 162 -3.30 9.38 3.60
N GLY A 163 -2.52 10.43 3.32
CA GLY A 163 -2.94 11.79 3.58
C GLY A 163 -2.97 12.10 5.08
N ASN A 164 -4.14 12.47 5.59
CA ASN A 164 -4.34 12.85 6.99
C ASN A 164 -4.77 11.69 7.91
N ARG A 165 -5.01 10.50 7.37
CA ARG A 165 -5.52 9.33 8.12
C ARG A 165 -4.57 8.15 8.02
N SER A 166 -4.59 7.25 9.01
CA SER A 166 -3.94 5.96 8.90
C SER A 166 -4.67 5.07 7.88
N ALA A 167 -3.98 4.06 7.35
CA ALA A 167 -4.61 3.07 6.47
C ALA A 167 -5.75 2.33 7.18
N ILE A 168 -5.60 2.08 8.47
CA ILE A 168 -6.67 1.47 9.32
C ILE A 168 -7.91 2.37 9.35
N ASP A 169 -7.74 3.67 9.58
CA ASP A 169 -8.86 4.62 9.61
C ASP A 169 -9.59 4.71 8.27
N TRP A 170 -8.85 4.59 7.16
CA TRP A 170 -9.45 4.53 5.82
C TRP A 170 -10.36 3.31 5.67
N VAL A 171 -9.89 2.12 6.07
CA VAL A 171 -10.71 0.90 6.01
C VAL A 171 -11.96 1.05 6.88
N LEU A 172 -11.81 1.51 8.12
CA LEU A 172 -12.93 1.70 9.02
C LEU A 172 -13.97 2.69 8.45
N ASP A 173 -13.51 3.80 7.86
CA ASP A 173 -14.43 4.81 7.29
C ASP A 173 -15.21 4.30 6.08
N GLN A 174 -14.59 3.43 5.25
CA GLN A 174 -15.26 2.81 4.11
C GLN A 174 -16.38 1.85 4.52
N HIS A 175 -16.25 1.22 5.69
CA HIS A 175 -17.24 0.25 6.18
C HIS A 175 -18.35 0.88 7.05
N LYS A 176 -18.32 2.19 7.27
CA LYS A 176 -19.38 2.87 8.02
C LYS A 176 -20.71 2.84 7.27
N GLU A 177 -21.77 2.50 7.97
CA GLU A 177 -23.12 2.66 7.48
C GLU A 177 -23.43 4.15 7.28
N LYS A 178 -23.79 4.53 6.06
CA LYS A 178 -24.14 5.91 5.71
C LYS A 178 -25.63 5.97 5.45
N THR A 179 -26.31 6.93 6.06
CA THR A 179 -27.72 7.18 5.77
C THR A 179 -27.83 8.27 4.71
N PRO A 180 -28.28 7.94 3.49
CA PRO A 180 -28.48 8.94 2.44
C PRO A 180 -29.46 10.03 2.90
N ARG A 181 -29.20 11.28 2.47
CA ARG A 181 -30.09 12.40 2.78
C ARG A 181 -31.39 12.33 2.00
N ASP A 182 -31.31 11.88 0.74
CA ASP A 182 -32.48 11.70 -0.12
C ASP A 182 -33.35 10.53 0.37
N PRO A 183 -34.67 10.77 0.62
CA PRO A 183 -35.57 9.74 1.12
C PRO A 183 -35.70 8.55 0.17
N THR A 184 -35.76 8.79 -1.15
CA THR A 184 -35.92 7.75 -2.16
C THR A 184 -34.71 6.83 -2.23
N ILE A 185 -33.49 7.41 -2.15
CA ILE A 185 -32.24 6.65 -2.11
C ILE A 185 -32.16 5.84 -0.81
N ARG A 186 -32.56 6.45 0.31
CA ARG A 186 -32.56 5.77 1.61
C ARG A 186 -33.49 4.56 1.61
N GLU A 187 -34.68 4.70 1.07
CA GLU A 187 -35.68 3.66 1.11
C GLU A 187 -35.38 2.51 0.12
N LYS A 188 -34.95 2.85 -1.11
CA LYS A 188 -34.83 1.86 -2.20
C LYS A 188 -33.43 1.28 -2.38
N PHE A 189 -32.36 2.04 -2.03
CA PHE A 189 -30.98 1.68 -2.38
C PHE A 189 -30.04 1.55 -1.19
N ASN A 190 -30.45 1.91 0.04
CA ASN A 190 -29.60 1.78 1.21
C ASN A 190 -29.73 0.39 1.87
N THR A 191 -29.24 -0.62 1.19
CA THR A 191 -29.30 -2.03 1.65
C THR A 191 -28.06 -2.45 2.43
N TYR A 192 -27.00 -1.63 2.46
CA TYR A 192 -25.76 -1.96 3.15
C TYR A 192 -25.97 -2.08 4.65
N ARG A 193 -25.52 -3.20 5.22
CA ARG A 193 -25.45 -3.44 6.67
C ARG A 193 -24.07 -3.93 7.03
N PHE A 194 -23.42 -3.28 7.95
CA PHE A 194 -22.06 -3.65 8.37
C PHE A 194 -22.00 -5.09 8.90
N ALA A 195 -23.04 -5.54 9.58
CA ALA A 195 -23.13 -6.89 10.13
C ALA A 195 -22.83 -7.98 9.10
N ASP A 196 -23.25 -7.79 7.84
CA ASP A 196 -23.03 -8.75 6.74
C ASP A 196 -21.56 -8.79 6.29
N TYR A 197 -20.80 -7.74 6.57
CA TYR A 197 -19.39 -7.58 6.15
C TYR A 197 -18.39 -7.60 7.31
N LYS A 198 -18.87 -7.81 8.54
CA LYS A 198 -18.05 -7.74 9.74
C LYS A 198 -16.80 -8.62 9.66
N GLU A 199 -16.97 -9.89 9.32
CA GLU A 199 -15.85 -10.84 9.30
C GLU A 199 -14.86 -10.53 8.17
N SER A 200 -15.34 -10.12 7.01
CA SER A 200 -14.48 -9.68 5.90
C SER A 200 -13.71 -8.41 6.24
N CYS A 201 -14.35 -7.47 6.94
CA CYS A 201 -13.70 -6.26 7.45
C CYS A 201 -12.60 -6.60 8.46
N ILE A 202 -12.85 -7.50 9.41
CA ILE A 202 -11.86 -7.96 10.39
C ILE A 202 -10.67 -8.61 9.69
N ALA A 203 -10.92 -9.49 8.72
CA ALA A 203 -9.87 -10.13 7.94
C ALA A 203 -9.04 -9.12 7.14
N LEU A 204 -9.67 -8.11 6.54
CA LEU A 204 -9.01 -7.03 5.83
C LEU A 204 -8.17 -6.17 6.78
N LEU A 205 -8.70 -5.79 7.94
CA LEU A 205 -7.96 -5.02 8.95
C LEU A 205 -6.68 -5.74 9.39
N GLY A 206 -6.74 -7.06 9.61
CA GLY A 206 -5.54 -7.84 9.92
C GLY A 206 -4.46 -7.74 8.84
N ARG A 207 -4.83 -7.78 7.56
CA ARG A 207 -3.89 -7.62 6.43
C ARG A 207 -3.36 -6.19 6.33
N VAL A 208 -4.23 -5.19 6.48
CA VAL A 208 -3.84 -3.77 6.45
C VAL A 208 -2.88 -3.43 7.58
N VAL A 209 -3.04 -4.03 8.77
CA VAL A 209 -2.08 -3.88 9.87
C VAL A 209 -0.71 -4.43 9.46
N SER A 210 -0.63 -5.63 8.87
CA SER A 210 0.64 -6.18 8.37
C SER A 210 1.28 -5.27 7.31
N VAL A 211 0.50 -4.86 6.30
CA VAL A 211 0.97 -3.94 5.25
C VAL A 211 1.51 -2.65 5.85
N SER A 212 0.80 -2.07 6.81
CA SER A 212 1.20 -0.82 7.46
C SER A 212 2.54 -0.97 8.19
N VAL A 213 2.71 -2.03 8.97
CA VAL A 213 3.95 -2.30 9.72
C VAL A 213 5.13 -2.52 8.77
N GLU A 214 4.95 -3.34 7.73
CA GLU A 214 6.00 -3.61 6.74
C GLU A 214 6.36 -2.35 5.94
N THR A 215 5.37 -1.54 5.55
CA THR A 215 5.60 -0.26 4.88
C THR A 215 6.45 0.68 5.75
N VAL A 216 6.10 0.81 7.03
CA VAL A 216 6.85 1.65 7.98
C VAL A 216 8.27 1.12 8.20
N ALA A 217 8.46 -0.19 8.25
CA ALA A 217 9.79 -0.79 8.35
C ALA A 217 10.66 -0.47 7.13
N ILE A 218 10.13 -0.63 5.90
CA ILE A 218 10.84 -0.32 4.66
C ILE A 218 11.17 1.18 4.59
N THR A 219 10.19 2.05 4.83
CA THR A 219 10.39 3.50 4.77
C THR A 219 11.30 4.01 5.90
N GLY A 220 11.29 3.34 7.06
CA GLY A 220 12.22 3.58 8.14
C GLY A 220 13.68 3.29 7.76
N ALA A 221 13.91 2.18 7.04
CA ALA A 221 15.23 1.82 6.54
C ALA A 221 15.77 2.84 5.50
N MET A 222 14.89 3.48 4.73
CA MET A 222 15.29 4.52 3.77
C MET A 222 15.98 5.72 4.43
N LYS A 223 15.64 6.03 5.70
CA LYS A 223 16.21 7.19 6.42
C LYS A 223 17.71 7.09 6.62
N SER A 224 18.26 5.90 6.70
CA SER A 224 19.68 5.67 6.95
C SER A 224 20.58 5.79 5.71
N LEU A 225 20.00 5.80 4.50
CA LEU A 225 20.79 5.87 3.28
C LEU A 225 21.22 7.30 2.98
N ASP A 226 22.47 7.42 2.50
CA ASP A 226 23.03 8.71 2.09
C ASP A 226 22.32 9.26 0.85
N ARG A 227 22.07 10.57 0.86
CA ARG A 227 21.43 11.31 -0.23
C ARG A 227 22.34 12.42 -0.78
N ASN A 228 23.65 12.36 -0.44
CA ASN A 228 24.61 13.40 -0.81
C ASN A 228 24.68 13.59 -2.31
N GLY A 229 24.57 14.85 -2.73
CA GLY A 229 24.61 15.27 -4.12
C GLY A 229 23.33 15.97 -4.64
N TRP A 230 22.31 16.17 -3.80
CA TRP A 230 21.02 16.75 -4.20
C TRP A 230 20.52 17.80 -3.19
N ASP A 231 21.22 18.92 -3.12
CA ASP A 231 20.72 20.17 -2.56
C ASP A 231 20.23 21.11 -3.65
#